data_07f76131e9369a93c8a998e4bda27e62
#
_entry.id   07f76131e9369a93c8a998e4bda27e62
#
_cell.length_a   1.000
_cell.length_b   1.000
_cell.length_c   1.000
_cell.angle_alpha   90.00
_cell.angle_beta   90.00
_cell.angle_gamma   90.00
#
_symmetry.space_group_name_H-M   'P 1'
#
loop_
_entity.id
_entity.type
_entity.pdbx_description
1 polymer ?
#
loop_
_entity_poly.entity_id
_entity_poly.type
_entity_poly.pdbx_seq_one_letter_code
_entity_poly.pdbx_strand_id
1 'polypeptide(L)'
;AVLFFWLDTALWLVPVLFAGFWLAMLLLAFLFLCCLSGAVDMEKPQEEDSGFYRFFMYLYIEALISLVGLKVEVSGLEKTPKDGRFLLVCNHQNEGDPGILMHYFRKYELSFIAKKESRNMFVVGKLMHKTLCQMIDRENDREALKTIVRCIRIIKEDKASIAVFPEGYIYDDRKLHHFRPGVFKIATKTKVPIVVCTLKGTSDLFDNMRKLKRTHVRLHLLDVIPAEEVKISNTVELGERIYQMMLNDLGPEYALENTETT
;
A
#
# COMPACT_ATOMS: atom_id res chain seq x y z
N ALA A 1 23.10 52.09 17.05
CA ALA A 1 22.55 51.88 15.70
C ALA A 1 23.22 50.66 15.02
N VAL A 2 24.56 50.57 14.97
CA VAL A 2 25.31 49.47 14.30
C VAL A 2 25.01 48.12 14.97
N LEU A 3 24.98 48.06 16.31
CA LEU A 3 24.70 46.83 17.06
C LEU A 3 23.25 46.30 16.80
N PHE A 4 22.28 47.17 16.70
CA PHE A 4 20.88 46.82 16.35
C PHE A 4 20.76 46.29 14.93
N PHE A 5 21.49 46.88 13.96
CA PHE A 5 21.53 46.41 12.58
C PHE A 5 22.09 44.96 12.49
N TRP A 6 23.17 44.66 13.23
CA TRP A 6 23.77 43.34 13.26
C TRP A 6 22.86 42.30 13.97
N LEU A 7 22.13 42.68 15.01
CA LEU A 7 21.18 41.82 15.66
C LEU A 7 19.98 41.49 14.77
N ASP A 8 19.42 42.47 14.05
CA ASP A 8 18.32 42.25 13.10
C ASP A 8 18.73 41.33 11.94
N THR A 9 19.91 41.55 11.33
CA THR A 9 20.43 40.66 10.29
C THR A 9 20.71 39.25 10.80
N ALA A 10 21.21 39.09 12.02
CA ALA A 10 21.43 37.76 12.63
C ALA A 10 20.14 37.01 12.88
N LEU A 11 19.08 37.70 13.30
CA LEU A 11 17.75 37.08 13.53
C LEU A 11 17.13 36.56 12.22
N TRP A 12 17.32 37.24 11.09
CA TRP A 12 16.83 36.75 9.79
C TRP A 12 17.62 35.55 9.25
N LEU A 13 18.89 35.42 9.62
CA LEU A 13 19.70 34.28 9.22
C LEU A 13 19.28 32.96 9.89
N VAL A 14 18.73 33.02 11.12
CA VAL A 14 18.33 31.82 11.85
C VAL A 14 17.31 30.97 11.10
N PRO A 15 16.17 31.51 10.62
CA PRO A 15 15.20 30.69 9.86
C PRO A 15 15.77 30.18 8.52
N VAL A 16 16.66 30.96 7.86
CA VAL A 16 17.30 30.53 6.61
C VAL A 16 18.26 29.36 6.87
N LEU A 17 19.10 29.46 7.90
CA LEU A 17 20.02 28.38 8.28
C LEU A 17 19.25 27.14 8.75
N PHE A 18 18.16 27.32 9.50
CA PHE A 18 17.28 26.24 9.91
C PHE A 18 16.65 25.52 8.71
N ALA A 19 16.08 26.28 7.77
CA ALA A 19 15.51 25.72 6.54
C ALA A 19 16.61 25.03 5.68
N GLY A 20 17.78 25.63 5.56
CA GLY A 20 18.93 25.04 4.87
C GLY A 20 19.41 23.74 5.50
N PHE A 21 19.46 23.68 6.85
CA PHE A 21 19.80 22.46 7.58
C PHE A 21 18.78 21.33 7.30
N TRP A 22 17.49 21.63 7.39
CA TRP A 22 16.45 20.64 7.10
C TRP A 22 16.48 20.16 5.65
N LEU A 23 16.71 21.06 4.70
CA LEU A 23 16.84 20.69 3.29
C LEU A 23 18.05 19.77 3.07
N ALA A 24 19.19 20.10 3.69
CA ALA A 24 20.38 19.26 3.64
C ALA A 24 20.15 17.88 4.25
N MET A 25 19.46 17.79 5.40
CA MET A 25 19.10 16.52 6.03
C MET A 25 18.17 15.67 5.15
N LEU A 26 17.17 16.29 4.50
CA LEU A 26 16.29 15.60 3.55
C LEU A 26 17.05 15.07 2.34
N LEU A 27 17.98 15.89 1.81
CA LEU A 27 18.84 15.48 0.70
C LEU A 27 19.75 14.32 1.08
N LEU A 28 20.39 14.37 2.26
CA LEU A 28 21.23 13.29 2.76
C LEU A 28 20.41 11.99 2.99
N ALA A 29 19.22 12.11 3.55
CA ALA A 29 18.31 10.95 3.71
C ALA A 29 17.91 10.35 2.34
N PHE A 30 17.63 11.19 1.35
CA PHE A 30 17.33 10.74 -0.01
C PHE A 30 18.55 10.05 -0.66
N LEU A 31 19.73 10.66 -0.58
CA LEU A 31 20.97 10.08 -1.10
C LEU A 31 21.30 8.75 -0.42
N PHE A 32 21.08 8.64 0.88
CA PHE A 32 21.24 7.40 1.61
C PHE A 32 20.29 6.31 1.08
N LEU A 33 19.01 6.64 0.85
CA LEU A 33 18.05 5.69 0.23
C LEU A 33 18.48 5.30 -1.19
N CYS A 34 19.05 6.24 -1.97
CA CYS A 34 19.60 5.94 -3.28
C CYS A 34 20.77 4.97 -3.20
N CYS A 35 21.69 5.16 -2.26
CA CYS A 35 22.81 4.25 -2.02
C CYS A 35 22.34 2.87 -1.58
N LEU A 36 21.41 2.80 -0.62
CA LEU A 36 20.78 1.55 -0.18
C LEU A 36 20.14 0.81 -1.35
N SER A 37 19.41 1.53 -2.19
CA SER A 37 18.79 0.98 -3.38
C SER A 37 19.82 0.50 -4.40
N GLY A 38 20.91 1.24 -4.58
CA GLY A 38 22.01 0.87 -5.47
C GLY A 38 22.66 -0.47 -5.14
N ALA A 39 22.65 -0.86 -3.86
CA ALA A 39 23.21 -2.13 -3.38
C ALA A 39 22.28 -3.34 -3.64
N VAL A 40 21.04 -3.13 -4.11
CA VAL A 40 20.08 -4.21 -4.35
C VAL A 40 20.24 -4.77 -5.75
N ASP A 41 20.63 -6.03 -5.83
CA ASP A 41 20.60 -6.83 -7.05
C ASP A 41 19.18 -7.36 -7.29
N MET A 42 18.53 -6.83 -8.34
CA MET A 42 17.15 -7.17 -8.70
C MET A 42 17.04 -8.51 -9.43
N GLU A 43 18.14 -9.05 -9.95
CA GLU A 43 18.12 -10.35 -10.64
C GLU A 43 18.25 -11.51 -9.65
N LYS A 44 18.80 -11.26 -8.46
CA LYS A 44 18.89 -12.26 -7.42
C LYS A 44 17.52 -12.48 -6.77
N PRO A 45 17.00 -13.72 -6.79
CA PRO A 45 15.73 -14.02 -6.12
C PRO A 45 15.78 -13.64 -4.64
N GLN A 46 14.73 -12.97 -4.17
CA GLN A 46 14.56 -12.64 -2.75
C GLN A 46 13.70 -13.73 -2.11
N GLU A 47 14.30 -14.52 -1.22
CA GLU A 47 13.63 -15.65 -0.57
C GLU A 47 13.12 -15.30 0.83
N GLU A 48 13.74 -14.32 1.50
CA GLU A 48 13.40 -13.91 2.87
C GLU A 48 13.03 -12.44 2.93
N ASP A 49 12.10 -12.09 3.84
CA ASP A 49 11.81 -10.69 4.14
C ASP A 49 13.02 -10.04 4.81
N SER A 50 13.42 -8.89 4.30
CA SER A 50 14.53 -8.16 4.89
C SER A 50 14.03 -7.12 5.89
N GLY A 51 14.06 -7.44 7.17
CA GLY A 51 13.69 -6.50 8.24
C GLY A 51 14.45 -5.17 8.16
N PHE A 52 15.71 -5.19 7.71
CA PHE A 52 16.50 -3.99 7.49
C PHE A 52 15.88 -3.08 6.40
N TYR A 53 15.59 -3.62 5.20
CA TYR A 53 14.96 -2.83 4.14
C TYR A 53 13.51 -2.46 4.47
N ARG A 54 12.79 -3.32 5.18
CA ARG A 54 11.45 -3.06 5.67
C ARG A 54 11.41 -1.89 6.65
N PHE A 55 12.38 -1.78 7.54
CA PHE A 55 12.51 -0.63 8.44
C PHE A 55 12.64 0.68 7.65
N PHE A 56 13.53 0.75 6.66
CA PHE A 56 13.68 1.95 5.83
C PHE A 56 12.46 2.23 4.97
N MET A 57 11.77 1.19 4.50
CA MET A 57 10.51 1.36 3.77
C MET A 57 9.44 2.01 4.66
N TYR A 58 9.29 1.55 5.90
CA TYR A 58 8.34 2.17 6.84
C TYR A 58 8.72 3.60 7.19
N LEU A 59 9.99 3.88 7.41
CA LEU A 59 10.48 5.24 7.66
C LEU A 59 10.18 6.17 6.48
N TYR A 60 10.40 5.70 5.25
CA TYR A 60 10.09 6.44 4.03
C TYR A 60 8.57 6.69 3.89
N ILE A 61 7.75 5.67 4.12
CA ILE A 61 6.28 5.79 4.08
C ILE A 61 5.80 6.81 5.12
N GLU A 62 6.30 6.75 6.35
CA GLU A 62 5.92 7.66 7.43
C GLU A 62 6.30 9.11 7.11
N ALA A 63 7.50 9.31 6.56
CA ALA A 63 7.93 10.63 6.08
C ALA A 63 7.03 11.15 4.95
N LEU A 64 6.64 10.31 3.98
CA LEU A 64 5.73 10.69 2.90
C LEU A 64 4.34 11.05 3.44
N ILE A 65 3.74 10.23 4.30
CA ILE A 65 2.43 10.49 4.91
C ILE A 65 2.43 11.85 5.61
N SER A 66 3.51 12.14 6.37
CA SER A 66 3.68 13.42 7.06
C SER A 66 3.85 14.59 6.11
N LEU A 67 4.67 14.41 5.07
CA LEU A 67 4.99 15.47 4.09
C LEU A 67 3.78 15.87 3.24
N VAL A 68 2.97 14.88 2.82
CA VAL A 68 1.77 15.16 1.99
C VAL A 68 0.57 15.62 2.80
N GLY A 69 0.71 15.74 4.13
CA GLY A 69 -0.36 16.24 5.00
C GLY A 69 -1.58 15.32 5.05
N LEU A 70 -1.36 14.01 4.97
CA LEU A 70 -2.42 13.02 4.98
C LEU A 70 -3.04 12.91 6.39
N LYS A 71 -4.37 13.04 6.49
CA LYS A 71 -5.14 12.75 7.69
C LYS A 71 -5.95 11.49 7.50
N VAL A 72 -5.59 10.43 8.19
CA VAL A 72 -6.26 9.14 8.07
C VAL A 72 -7.12 8.90 9.32
N GLU A 73 -8.42 8.74 9.12
CA GLU A 73 -9.35 8.23 10.11
C GLU A 73 -9.40 6.71 9.97
N VAL A 74 -9.15 6.03 11.08
CA VAL A 74 -9.00 4.57 11.09
C VAL A 74 -10.02 3.93 12.00
N SER A 75 -10.66 2.85 11.54
CA SER A 75 -11.62 2.08 12.35
C SER A 75 -11.54 0.59 12.03
N GLY A 76 -11.90 -0.22 13.04
CA GLY A 76 -12.02 -1.68 12.91
C GLY A 76 -10.71 -2.46 12.97
N LEU A 77 -9.54 -1.82 13.14
CA LEU A 77 -8.24 -2.53 13.15
C LEU A 77 -8.11 -3.54 14.29
N GLU A 78 -8.88 -3.39 15.35
CA GLU A 78 -8.93 -4.33 16.48
C GLU A 78 -9.42 -5.74 16.07
N LYS A 79 -10.12 -5.84 14.93
CA LYS A 79 -10.58 -7.11 14.34
C LYS A 79 -9.46 -7.90 13.66
N THR A 80 -8.31 -7.27 13.38
CA THR A 80 -7.20 -7.93 12.67
C THR A 80 -6.76 -9.19 13.45
N PRO A 81 -6.55 -10.34 12.78
CA PRO A 81 -6.05 -11.53 13.44
C PRO A 81 -4.79 -11.25 14.23
N LYS A 82 -4.72 -11.68 15.49
CA LYS A 82 -3.56 -11.43 16.36
C LYS A 82 -2.36 -12.27 15.96
N ASP A 83 -2.62 -13.48 15.48
CA ASP A 83 -1.64 -14.49 15.15
C ASP A 83 -1.83 -15.01 13.73
N GLY A 84 -0.74 -15.48 13.13
CA GLY A 84 -0.73 -16.06 11.79
C GLY A 84 -0.74 -15.04 10.66
N ARG A 85 -0.74 -15.56 9.45
CA ARG A 85 -0.78 -14.76 8.21
C ARG A 85 -2.21 -14.67 7.68
N PHE A 86 -2.46 -13.66 6.85
CA PHE A 86 -3.76 -13.41 6.23
C PHE A 86 -3.61 -12.85 4.81
N LEU A 87 -4.68 -12.89 4.06
CA LEU A 87 -4.83 -12.12 2.84
C LEU A 87 -5.58 -10.83 3.17
N LEU A 88 -4.95 -9.66 2.99
CA LEU A 88 -5.62 -8.37 3.08
C LEU A 88 -6.15 -7.99 1.70
N VAL A 89 -7.41 -7.60 1.65
CA VAL A 89 -8.09 -7.18 0.43
C VAL A 89 -8.65 -5.78 0.63
N CYS A 90 -8.34 -4.86 -0.30
CA CYS A 90 -8.77 -3.47 -0.24
C CYS A 90 -9.07 -2.94 -1.65
N ASN A 91 -9.96 -1.94 -1.79
CA ASN A 91 -10.16 -1.21 -3.04
C ASN A 91 -8.94 -0.32 -3.35
N HIS A 92 -8.78 0.07 -4.63
CA HIS A 92 -7.59 0.80 -5.10
C HIS A 92 -7.95 2.08 -5.84
N GLN A 93 -7.65 3.22 -5.23
CA GLN A 93 -7.98 4.54 -5.79
C GLN A 93 -6.74 5.40 -6.08
N ASN A 94 -5.58 5.07 -5.49
CA ASN A 94 -4.37 5.88 -5.62
C ASN A 94 -3.10 5.05 -5.45
N GLU A 95 -2.02 5.45 -6.11
CA GLU A 95 -0.70 4.79 -5.97
C GLU A 95 -0.13 4.87 -4.55
N GLY A 96 -0.66 5.74 -3.70
CA GLY A 96 -0.31 5.85 -2.28
C GLY A 96 -1.00 4.84 -1.36
N ASP A 97 -2.07 4.15 -1.83
CA ASP A 97 -2.86 3.23 -1.00
C ASP A 97 -2.02 2.12 -0.33
N PRO A 98 -1.05 1.48 -1.04
CA PRO A 98 -0.19 0.48 -0.41
C PRO A 98 0.58 1.04 0.79
N GLY A 99 1.06 2.29 0.69
CA GLY A 99 1.79 2.95 1.77
C GLY A 99 0.92 3.16 3.01
N ILE A 100 -0.33 3.56 2.83
CA ILE A 100 -1.28 3.72 3.94
C ILE A 100 -1.52 2.37 4.63
N LEU A 101 -1.81 1.32 3.87
CA LEU A 101 -2.01 -0.02 4.44
C LEU A 101 -0.75 -0.52 5.14
N MET A 102 0.44 -0.35 4.56
CA MET A 102 1.71 -0.74 5.19
C MET A 102 1.95 -0.01 6.51
N HIS A 103 1.59 1.27 6.61
CA HIS A 103 1.73 2.05 7.84
C HIS A 103 0.85 1.49 8.97
N TYR A 104 -0.43 1.27 8.71
CA TYR A 104 -1.39 0.85 9.74
C TYR A 104 -1.31 -0.64 10.07
N PHE A 105 -0.87 -1.48 9.13
CA PHE A 105 -0.67 -2.92 9.32
C PHE A 105 0.82 -3.30 9.49
N ARG A 106 1.67 -2.36 9.92
CA ARG A 106 3.14 -2.56 10.03
C ARG A 106 3.56 -3.77 10.87
N LYS A 107 2.72 -4.20 11.83
CA LYS A 107 2.98 -5.37 12.69
C LYS A 107 2.88 -6.71 11.95
N TYR A 108 2.27 -6.72 10.77
CA TYR A 108 1.92 -7.94 10.04
C TYR A 108 2.78 -8.19 8.80
N GLU A 109 3.83 -7.38 8.62
CA GLU A 109 4.81 -7.55 7.54
C GLU A 109 4.14 -7.72 6.17
N LEU A 110 3.25 -6.77 5.80
CA LEU A 110 2.53 -6.85 4.54
C LEU A 110 3.48 -6.84 3.33
N SER A 111 3.23 -7.73 2.38
CA SER A 111 3.81 -7.73 1.04
C SER A 111 2.70 -7.61 0.02
N PHE A 112 2.94 -6.84 -1.05
CA PHE A 112 1.92 -6.51 -2.03
C PHE A 112 2.10 -7.23 -3.36
N ILE A 113 0.99 -7.45 -4.06
CA ILE A 113 1.02 -7.73 -5.48
C ILE A 113 0.95 -6.39 -6.22
N ALA A 114 1.99 -6.07 -6.97
CA ALA A 114 2.11 -4.83 -7.73
C ALA A 114 2.27 -5.08 -9.23
N LYS A 115 2.00 -4.06 -10.05
CA LYS A 115 2.23 -4.13 -11.49
C LYS A 115 3.72 -4.35 -11.80
N LYS A 116 4.05 -5.06 -12.88
CA LYS A 116 5.43 -5.40 -13.25
C LYS A 116 6.32 -4.17 -13.45
N GLU A 117 5.74 -3.06 -13.92
CA GLU A 117 6.42 -1.79 -14.15
C GLU A 117 6.96 -1.17 -12.85
N SER A 118 6.32 -1.46 -11.71
CA SER A 118 6.76 -0.98 -10.39
C SER A 118 8.16 -1.48 -10.00
N ARG A 119 8.61 -2.60 -10.60
CA ARG A 119 9.99 -3.11 -10.45
C ARG A 119 11.03 -2.06 -10.85
N ASN A 120 10.74 -1.24 -11.83
CA ASN A 120 11.66 -0.25 -12.40
C ASN A 120 11.68 1.07 -11.63
N MET A 121 10.83 1.25 -10.63
CA MET A 121 10.85 2.41 -9.76
C MET A 121 12.16 2.42 -8.94
N PHE A 122 12.94 3.50 -9.08
CA PHE A 122 14.35 3.54 -8.68
C PHE A 122 14.60 3.12 -7.21
N VAL A 123 13.89 3.70 -6.25
CA VAL A 123 14.00 3.34 -4.82
C VAL A 123 12.93 2.31 -4.45
N VAL A 124 11.68 2.63 -4.76
CA VAL A 124 10.50 1.87 -4.31
C VAL A 124 10.53 0.43 -4.84
N GLY A 125 10.87 0.22 -6.13
CA GLY A 125 10.93 -1.13 -6.71
C GLY A 125 11.93 -2.03 -5.99
N LYS A 126 13.05 -1.48 -5.55
CA LYS A 126 14.09 -2.22 -4.83
C LYS A 126 13.71 -2.52 -3.38
N LEU A 127 13.07 -1.57 -2.69
CA LEU A 127 12.49 -1.80 -1.37
C LEU A 127 11.39 -2.87 -1.43
N MET A 128 10.51 -2.79 -2.43
CA MET A 128 9.46 -3.79 -2.67
C MET A 128 10.06 -5.18 -2.91
N HIS A 129 11.13 -5.29 -3.71
CA HIS A 129 11.83 -6.55 -3.93
C HIS A 129 12.35 -7.14 -2.61
N LYS A 130 13.01 -6.33 -1.79
CA LYS A 130 13.59 -6.75 -0.50
C LYS A 130 12.55 -7.09 0.58
N THR A 131 11.31 -6.65 0.40
CA THR A 131 10.18 -6.90 1.31
C THR A 131 9.17 -7.89 0.75
N LEU A 132 9.62 -8.77 -0.16
CA LEU A 132 8.84 -9.87 -0.74
C LEU A 132 7.61 -9.44 -1.55
N CYS A 133 7.48 -8.16 -1.94
CA CYS A 133 6.43 -7.75 -2.85
C CYS A 133 6.58 -8.47 -4.20
N GLN A 134 5.46 -8.95 -4.73
CA GLN A 134 5.44 -9.75 -5.95
C GLN A 134 4.95 -8.92 -7.12
N MET A 135 5.67 -8.99 -8.23
CA MET A 135 5.28 -8.30 -9.47
C MET A 135 4.40 -9.20 -10.31
N ILE A 136 3.26 -8.69 -10.77
CA ILE A 136 2.31 -9.43 -11.61
C ILE A 136 2.28 -8.86 -13.02
N ASP A 137 2.39 -9.73 -14.01
CA ASP A 137 2.07 -9.42 -15.39
C ASP A 137 0.58 -9.72 -15.63
N ARG A 138 -0.22 -8.66 -15.77
CA ARG A 138 -1.69 -8.75 -15.90
C ARG A 138 -2.14 -9.14 -17.29
N GLU A 139 -1.25 -9.01 -18.27
CA GLU A 139 -1.51 -9.33 -19.67
C GLU A 139 -1.14 -10.80 -20.01
N ASN A 140 -0.49 -11.49 -19.07
CA ASN A 140 -0.05 -12.85 -19.24
C ASN A 140 -0.55 -13.74 -18.08
N ASP A 141 -1.63 -14.47 -18.32
CA ASP A 141 -2.27 -15.32 -17.28
C ASP A 141 -1.31 -16.37 -16.69
N ARG A 142 -0.39 -16.91 -17.50
CA ARG A 142 0.59 -17.90 -17.03
C ARG A 142 1.58 -17.27 -16.06
N GLU A 143 2.09 -16.07 -16.34
CA GLU A 143 2.99 -15.34 -15.44
C GLU A 143 2.23 -14.84 -14.20
N ALA A 144 1.00 -14.37 -14.38
CA ALA A 144 0.13 -14.00 -13.25
C ALA A 144 -0.08 -15.19 -12.30
N LEU A 145 -0.31 -16.39 -12.84
CA LEU A 145 -0.46 -17.60 -12.01
C LEU A 145 0.83 -17.91 -11.22
N LYS A 146 2.02 -17.75 -11.82
CA LYS A 146 3.29 -17.93 -11.10
C LYS A 146 3.41 -16.96 -9.92
N THR A 147 2.97 -15.72 -10.11
CA THR A 147 2.95 -14.72 -9.03
C THR A 147 2.03 -15.15 -7.89
N ILE A 148 0.82 -15.64 -8.19
CA ILE A 148 -0.10 -16.18 -7.18
C ILE A 148 0.53 -17.37 -6.44
N VAL A 149 1.20 -18.28 -7.14
CA VAL A 149 1.89 -19.43 -6.51
C VAL A 149 3.01 -18.96 -5.58
N ARG A 150 3.76 -17.92 -5.94
CA ARG A 150 4.78 -17.34 -5.05
C ARG A 150 4.16 -16.72 -3.80
N CYS A 151 3.04 -16.00 -3.93
CA CYS A 151 2.31 -15.46 -2.77
C CYS A 151 1.81 -16.57 -1.83
N ILE A 152 1.30 -17.68 -2.38
CA ILE A 152 0.90 -18.87 -1.62
C ILE A 152 2.11 -19.42 -0.84
N ARG A 153 3.28 -19.51 -1.46
CA ARG A 153 4.50 -19.98 -0.81
C ARG A 153 4.92 -19.06 0.33
N ILE A 154 4.92 -17.74 0.13
CA ILE A 154 5.27 -16.73 1.15
C ILE A 154 4.41 -16.90 2.41
N ILE A 155 3.09 -17.04 2.25
CA ILE A 155 2.17 -17.27 3.38
C ILE A 155 2.44 -18.63 4.06
N LYS A 156 2.61 -19.72 3.28
CA LYS A 156 2.83 -21.07 3.83
C LYS A 156 4.14 -21.20 4.60
N GLU A 157 5.16 -20.44 4.20
CA GLU A 157 6.46 -20.40 4.86
C GLU A 157 6.51 -19.35 5.99
N ASP A 158 5.36 -18.77 6.36
CA ASP A 158 5.19 -17.76 7.42
C ASP A 158 6.08 -16.52 7.27
N LYS A 159 6.40 -16.11 6.03
CA LYS A 159 7.32 -15.00 5.76
C LYS A 159 6.66 -13.64 5.78
N ALA A 160 5.44 -13.51 5.25
CA ALA A 160 4.67 -12.26 5.21
C ALA A 160 3.19 -12.52 5.00
N SER A 161 2.34 -11.59 5.42
CA SER A 161 0.95 -11.49 4.97
C SER A 161 0.90 -10.84 3.58
N ILE A 162 -0.07 -11.23 2.75
CA ILE A 162 -0.19 -10.68 1.40
C ILE A 162 -1.35 -9.70 1.35
N ALA A 163 -1.11 -8.52 0.76
CA ALA A 163 -2.14 -7.54 0.48
C ALA A 163 -2.36 -7.41 -1.03
N VAL A 164 -3.63 -7.32 -1.41
CA VAL A 164 -4.05 -7.24 -2.81
C VAL A 164 -5.12 -6.19 -3.01
N PHE A 165 -5.09 -5.56 -4.18
CA PHE A 165 -6.17 -4.75 -4.71
C PHE A 165 -6.84 -5.56 -5.81
N PRO A 166 -8.01 -6.18 -5.54
CA PRO A 166 -8.58 -7.21 -6.41
C PRO A 166 -9.11 -6.67 -7.74
N GLU A 167 -9.36 -5.36 -7.84
CA GLU A 167 -9.69 -4.67 -9.08
C GLU A 167 -8.59 -4.81 -10.14
N GLY A 168 -7.33 -4.86 -9.68
CA GLY A 168 -6.16 -5.03 -10.53
C GLY A 168 -5.66 -3.76 -11.20
N TYR A 169 -6.40 -2.66 -11.19
CA TYR A 169 -6.06 -1.35 -11.74
C TYR A 169 -6.52 -0.23 -10.83
N ILE A 170 -5.99 0.98 -11.03
CA ILE A 170 -6.55 2.23 -10.53
C ILE A 170 -7.36 2.82 -11.69
N TYR A 171 -8.63 3.11 -11.44
CA TYR A 171 -9.55 3.68 -12.41
C TYR A 171 -9.80 5.15 -12.10
N ASP A 172 -9.89 5.99 -13.14
CA ASP A 172 -10.06 7.44 -13.00
C ASP A 172 -11.50 7.84 -12.63
N ASP A 173 -12.48 6.93 -12.82
CA ASP A 173 -13.91 7.16 -12.56
C ASP A 173 -14.28 7.10 -11.08
N ARG A 174 -13.32 6.73 -10.20
CA ARG A 174 -13.50 6.59 -8.74
C ARG A 174 -14.54 5.54 -8.34
N LYS A 175 -14.91 4.65 -9.24
CA LYS A 175 -15.86 3.55 -8.98
C LYS A 175 -15.13 2.34 -8.43
N LEU A 176 -15.89 1.45 -7.77
CA LEU A 176 -15.39 0.14 -7.40
C LEU A 176 -15.62 -0.81 -8.57
N HIS A 177 -14.54 -1.27 -9.16
CA HIS A 177 -14.59 -2.15 -10.33
C HIS A 177 -14.63 -3.62 -9.94
N HIS A 178 -15.07 -4.48 -10.87
CA HIS A 178 -15.19 -5.92 -10.66
C HIS A 178 -13.84 -6.54 -10.28
N PHE A 179 -13.91 -7.48 -9.35
CA PHE A 179 -12.73 -8.16 -8.82
C PHE A 179 -12.26 -9.30 -9.71
N ARG A 180 -10.96 -9.45 -9.80
CA ARG A 180 -10.31 -10.60 -10.43
C ARG A 180 -10.29 -11.78 -9.47
N PRO A 181 -11.11 -12.83 -9.66
CA PRO A 181 -11.27 -13.89 -8.65
C PRO A 181 -9.99 -14.71 -8.42
N GLY A 182 -9.03 -14.66 -9.36
CA GLY A 182 -7.79 -15.40 -9.26
C GLY A 182 -6.94 -15.07 -8.02
N VAL A 183 -7.02 -13.85 -7.47
CA VAL A 183 -6.25 -13.44 -6.29
C VAL A 183 -6.72 -14.15 -5.03
N PHE A 184 -8.00 -14.52 -4.93
CA PHE A 184 -8.56 -15.24 -3.79
C PHE A 184 -8.04 -16.68 -3.66
N LYS A 185 -7.41 -17.22 -4.75
CA LYS A 185 -6.69 -18.50 -4.67
C LYS A 185 -5.59 -18.48 -3.62
N ILE A 186 -5.03 -17.32 -3.30
CA ILE A 186 -4.02 -17.18 -2.25
C ILE A 186 -4.62 -17.66 -0.92
N ALA A 187 -5.73 -17.09 -0.48
CA ALA A 187 -6.36 -17.45 0.78
C ALA A 187 -6.94 -18.89 0.77
N THR A 188 -7.66 -19.29 -0.28
CA THR A 188 -8.27 -20.64 -0.36
C THR A 188 -7.24 -21.77 -0.37
N LYS A 189 -6.05 -21.56 -0.99
CA LYS A 189 -4.96 -22.55 -1.04
C LYS A 189 -4.07 -22.56 0.21
N THR A 190 -4.00 -21.46 0.93
CA THR A 190 -3.25 -21.34 2.18
C THR A 190 -4.13 -21.58 3.40
N LYS A 191 -5.46 -21.48 3.24
CA LYS A 191 -6.45 -21.60 4.32
C LYS A 191 -6.23 -20.56 5.42
N VAL A 192 -5.90 -19.33 5.01
CA VAL A 192 -5.76 -18.20 5.92
C VAL A 192 -7.01 -17.32 5.89
N PRO A 193 -7.27 -16.53 6.94
CA PRO A 193 -8.37 -15.56 6.95
C PRO A 193 -8.17 -14.48 5.90
N ILE A 194 -9.28 -13.85 5.48
CA ILE A 194 -9.28 -12.68 4.61
C ILE A 194 -9.68 -11.45 5.44
N VAL A 195 -8.79 -10.47 5.51
CA VAL A 195 -9.03 -9.16 6.12
C VAL A 195 -9.56 -8.23 5.04
N VAL A 196 -10.80 -7.75 5.19
CA VAL A 196 -11.48 -6.90 4.21
C VAL A 196 -11.42 -5.45 4.67
N CYS A 197 -10.80 -4.58 3.88
CA CYS A 197 -10.68 -3.15 4.17
C CYS A 197 -11.22 -2.29 3.03
N THR A 198 -11.60 -1.05 3.36
CA THR A 198 -11.87 0.00 2.39
C THR A 198 -10.99 1.22 2.65
N LEU A 199 -10.58 1.87 1.57
CA LEU A 199 -9.97 3.20 1.55
C LEU A 199 -10.90 4.15 0.80
N LYS A 200 -11.23 5.29 1.43
CA LYS A 200 -12.06 6.35 0.83
C LYS A 200 -11.35 7.69 0.92
N GLY A 201 -11.29 8.42 -0.19
CA GLY A 201 -10.73 9.77 -0.26
C GLY A 201 -9.26 9.84 -0.72
N THR A 202 -8.62 8.72 -1.05
CA THR A 202 -7.24 8.72 -1.55
C THR A 202 -7.14 9.19 -3.00
N SER A 203 -8.22 9.11 -3.78
CA SER A 203 -8.28 9.62 -5.16
C SER A 203 -7.90 11.11 -5.28
N ASP A 204 -8.14 11.90 -4.23
CA ASP A 204 -7.83 13.33 -4.22
C ASP A 204 -6.39 13.66 -3.77
N LEU A 205 -5.58 12.67 -3.43
CA LEU A 205 -4.27 12.85 -2.81
C LEU A 205 -3.35 13.76 -3.62
N PHE A 206 -3.14 13.45 -4.90
CA PHE A 206 -2.22 14.23 -5.74
C PHE A 206 -2.73 15.63 -6.07
N ASP A 207 -4.04 15.77 -6.25
CA ASP A 207 -4.65 17.07 -6.49
C ASP A 207 -4.58 17.99 -5.26
N ASN A 208 -4.81 17.45 -4.09
CA ASN A 208 -4.70 18.17 -2.84
C ASN A 208 -3.23 18.54 -2.53
N MET A 209 -2.30 17.64 -2.80
CA MET A 209 -0.87 17.88 -2.64
C MET A 209 -0.42 19.08 -3.51
N ARG A 210 -0.83 19.13 -4.79
CA ARG A 210 -0.53 20.26 -5.69
C ARG A 210 -1.12 21.59 -5.20
N LYS A 211 -2.26 21.53 -4.50
CA LYS A 211 -2.95 22.70 -3.94
C LYS A 211 -2.52 23.02 -2.50
N LEU A 212 -1.52 22.31 -1.96
CA LEU A 212 -1.07 22.37 -0.55
C LEU A 212 -2.22 22.18 0.45
N LYS A 213 -3.20 21.35 0.11
CA LYS A 213 -4.33 21.00 0.94
C LYS A 213 -4.11 19.65 1.60
N ARG A 214 -4.64 19.50 2.83
CA ARG A 214 -4.66 18.21 3.51
C ARG A 214 -5.67 17.29 2.85
N THR A 215 -5.30 16.01 2.72
CA THR A 215 -6.20 14.97 2.24
C THR A 215 -6.75 14.19 3.43
N HIS A 216 -8.07 14.08 3.48
CA HIS A 216 -8.76 13.28 4.49
C HIS A 216 -9.07 11.91 3.88
N VAL A 217 -8.59 10.88 4.54
CA VAL A 217 -8.75 9.47 4.12
C VAL A 217 -9.41 8.70 5.23
N ARG A 218 -10.36 7.83 4.90
CA ARG A 218 -10.90 6.86 5.83
C ARG A 218 -10.36 5.48 5.45
N LEU A 219 -9.70 4.82 6.39
CA LEU A 219 -9.33 3.41 6.35
C LEU A 219 -10.26 2.65 7.31
N HIS A 220 -11.09 1.77 6.75
CA HIS A 220 -12.01 0.97 7.54
C HIS A 220 -11.73 -0.52 7.31
N LEU A 221 -11.42 -1.26 8.39
CA LEU A 221 -11.45 -2.71 8.36
C LEU A 221 -12.89 -3.15 8.62
N LEU A 222 -13.54 -3.64 7.56
CA LEU A 222 -14.96 -4.02 7.58
C LEU A 222 -15.17 -5.28 8.37
N ASP A 223 -14.48 -6.34 7.97
CA ASP A 223 -14.66 -7.66 8.54
C ASP A 223 -13.44 -8.55 8.29
N VAL A 224 -13.41 -9.68 8.98
CA VAL A 224 -12.44 -10.76 8.79
C VAL A 224 -13.19 -12.04 8.48
N ILE A 225 -13.07 -12.53 7.24
CA ILE A 225 -13.62 -13.82 6.84
C ILE A 225 -12.72 -14.91 7.43
N PRO A 226 -13.21 -15.76 8.34
CA PRO A 226 -12.38 -16.72 9.04
C PRO A 226 -11.86 -17.84 8.10
N ALA A 227 -10.73 -18.41 8.46
CA ALA A 227 -10.05 -19.45 7.68
C ALA A 227 -10.95 -20.65 7.35
N GLU A 228 -11.82 -21.05 8.28
CA GLU A 228 -12.75 -22.16 8.12
C GLU A 228 -13.76 -21.89 7.00
N GLU A 229 -14.24 -20.67 6.90
CA GLU A 229 -15.15 -20.24 5.85
C GLU A 229 -14.44 -20.13 4.50
N VAL A 230 -13.26 -19.53 4.47
CA VAL A 230 -12.41 -19.42 3.26
C VAL A 230 -12.10 -20.81 2.68
N LYS A 231 -11.91 -21.81 3.55
CA LYS A 231 -11.55 -23.18 3.15
C LYS A 231 -12.62 -23.88 2.31
N ILE A 232 -13.89 -23.56 2.55
CA ILE A 232 -15.03 -24.21 1.88
C ILE A 232 -15.63 -23.34 0.75
N SER A 233 -15.25 -22.08 0.66
CA SER A 233 -15.76 -21.13 -0.33
C SER A 233 -15.01 -21.26 -1.66
N ASN A 234 -15.69 -20.91 -2.77
CA ASN A 234 -15.03 -20.74 -4.04
C ASN A 234 -14.57 -19.27 -4.24
N THR A 235 -13.64 -19.06 -5.16
CA THR A 235 -13.01 -17.76 -5.36
C THR A 235 -13.93 -16.70 -5.97
N VAL A 236 -14.95 -17.11 -6.72
CA VAL A 236 -15.92 -16.22 -7.35
C VAL A 236 -16.91 -15.71 -6.31
N GLU A 237 -17.47 -16.61 -5.50
CA GLU A 237 -18.37 -16.24 -4.40
C GLU A 237 -17.68 -15.33 -3.37
N LEU A 238 -16.43 -15.65 -2.99
CA LEU A 238 -15.65 -14.79 -2.12
C LEU A 238 -15.46 -13.41 -2.71
N GLY A 239 -15.12 -13.34 -4.00
CA GLY A 239 -14.95 -12.08 -4.71
C GLY A 239 -16.20 -11.23 -4.71
N GLU A 240 -17.34 -11.83 -5.06
CA GLU A 240 -18.63 -11.13 -5.10
C GLU A 240 -19.06 -10.65 -3.71
N ARG A 241 -18.98 -11.53 -2.72
CA ARG A 241 -19.30 -11.16 -1.34
C ARG A 241 -18.47 -9.97 -0.84
N ILE A 242 -17.15 -10.02 -1.04
CA ILE A 242 -16.24 -8.96 -0.62
C ILE A 242 -16.53 -7.66 -1.39
N TYR A 243 -16.84 -7.76 -2.69
CA TYR A 243 -17.24 -6.63 -3.51
C TYR A 243 -18.47 -5.93 -2.93
N GLN A 244 -19.52 -6.70 -2.59
CA GLN A 244 -20.74 -6.16 -2.00
C GLN A 244 -20.50 -5.55 -0.61
N MET A 245 -19.66 -6.17 0.22
CA MET A 245 -19.27 -5.60 1.52
C MET A 245 -18.58 -4.24 1.35
N MET A 246 -17.63 -4.14 0.42
CA MET A 246 -16.92 -2.89 0.14
C MET A 246 -17.86 -1.83 -0.45
N LEU A 247 -18.71 -2.19 -1.40
CA LEU A 247 -19.66 -1.25 -2.02
C LEU A 247 -20.62 -0.68 -0.99
N ASN A 248 -21.14 -1.52 -0.08
CA ASN A 248 -22.04 -1.07 0.98
C ASN A 248 -21.37 -0.07 1.94
N ASP A 249 -20.08 -0.22 2.23
CA ASP A 249 -19.34 0.72 3.08
C ASP A 249 -18.92 2.00 2.35
N LEU A 250 -18.49 1.89 1.10
CA LEU A 250 -18.05 3.02 0.28
C LEU A 250 -19.20 3.93 -0.08
N GLY A 251 -20.38 3.36 -0.38
CA GLY A 251 -21.58 4.08 -0.75
C GLY A 251 -21.99 3.90 -2.22
N PRO A 252 -23.25 4.24 -2.55
CA PRO A 252 -23.80 4.02 -3.89
C PRO A 252 -23.07 4.82 -4.99
N GLU A 253 -22.40 5.91 -4.63
CA GLU A 253 -21.60 6.70 -5.56
C GLU A 253 -20.40 5.94 -6.13
N TYR A 254 -20.00 4.84 -5.49
CA TYR A 254 -18.92 3.95 -5.96
C TYR A 254 -19.42 2.82 -6.86
N ALA A 255 -20.73 2.65 -6.98
CA ALA A 255 -21.27 1.63 -7.90
C ALA A 255 -20.97 1.98 -9.35
N LEU A 256 -20.68 0.96 -10.16
CA LEU A 256 -20.65 1.10 -11.61
C LEU A 256 -22.06 1.46 -12.09
N GLU A 257 -22.16 2.41 -13.01
CA GLU A 257 -23.42 2.70 -13.68
C GLU A 257 -23.80 1.43 -14.49
N ASN A 258 -25.03 0.95 -14.27
CA ASN A 258 -25.55 -0.11 -15.13
C ASN A 258 -25.58 0.43 -16.56
N THR A 259 -24.59 0.05 -17.35
CA THR A 259 -24.72 0.15 -18.79
C THR A 259 -25.84 -0.85 -19.15
N GLU A 260 -27.07 -0.37 -19.22
CA GLU A 260 -28.15 -1.11 -19.87
C GLU A 260 -27.62 -1.48 -21.23
N THR A 261 -27.39 -2.77 -21.43
CA THR A 261 -27.16 -3.37 -22.74
C THR A 261 -28.35 -3.03 -23.61
N THR A 262 -28.18 -2.02 -24.46
CA THR A 262 -29.01 -1.84 -25.66
C THR A 262 -28.56 -2.77 -26.74
#